data_b37a8d6f227004e86398b88c4c2fe4cd
#
_entry.id   b37a8d6f227004e86398b88c4c2fe4cd
#
_cell.length_a   1.000
_cell.length_b   1.000
_cell.length_c   1.000
_cell.angle_alpha   90.00
_cell.angle_beta   90.00
_cell.angle_gamma   90.00
#
_symmetry.space_group_name_H-M   'P 1'
#
loop_
_entity.id
_entity.type
_entity.pdbx_description
1 polymer ?
#
loop_
_entity_poly.entity_id
_entity_poly.type
_entity_poly.pdbx_seq_one_letter_code
_entity_poly.pdbx_strand_id
1 'polypeptide(L)'
;KTLNKFGIGEDQLFFSTLNGYGHKIYWSKNIKVFETIHRHRQNLGWLITRSFRLGVLGHYIDMNIYGKPTGFVINYLKCIYYFIKAFVYILLFFNSKFQTQLLNYFSRFYGRLVGPFVLKKIDFFRK
;
A
#
# COMPACT_ATOMS: atom_id res chain seq x y z
N LYS A 1 16.86 5.19 3.25
CA LYS A 1 17.57 3.86 3.12
C LYS A 1 16.71 2.63 3.45
N THR A 2 15.62 2.75 4.25
CA THR A 2 14.76 1.60 4.66
C THR A 2 13.82 1.14 3.53
N LEU A 3 13.42 2.02 2.64
CA LEU A 3 12.47 1.77 1.55
C LEU A 3 13.02 0.91 0.42
N ASN A 4 14.34 0.94 0.17
CA ASN A 4 14.97 0.13 -0.89
C ASN A 4 14.76 -1.38 -0.73
N LYS A 5 14.44 -1.87 0.49
CA LYS A 5 14.11 -3.29 0.71
C LYS A 5 12.72 -3.68 0.24
N PHE A 6 11.80 -2.74 0.12
CA PHE A 6 10.44 -3.02 -0.34
C PHE A 6 10.28 -2.89 -1.86
N GLY A 7 11.19 -2.14 -2.55
CA GLY A 7 11.19 -1.98 -4.01
C GLY A 7 9.90 -1.41 -4.59
N ILE A 8 9.05 -0.77 -3.76
CA ILE A 8 7.74 -0.23 -4.14
C ILE A 8 7.43 0.95 -3.22
N GLY A 9 6.97 2.08 -3.79
CA GLY A 9 6.35 3.17 -3.05
C GLY A 9 7.29 4.31 -2.67
N GLU A 10 8.49 4.35 -3.25
CA GLU A 10 9.37 5.51 -3.16
C GLU A 10 8.70 6.75 -3.73
N ASP A 11 7.94 6.56 -4.82
CA ASP A 11 7.09 7.56 -5.45
C ASP A 11 6.01 8.09 -4.50
N GLN A 12 5.29 7.22 -3.81
CA GLN A 12 4.26 7.62 -2.85
C GLN A 12 4.87 8.44 -1.70
N LEU A 13 6.00 7.99 -1.15
CA LEU A 13 6.67 8.72 -0.09
C LEU A 13 7.18 10.08 -0.61
N PHE A 14 7.78 10.11 -1.79
CA PHE A 14 8.28 11.33 -2.42
C PHE A 14 7.16 12.37 -2.59
N PHE A 15 6.05 11.98 -3.24
CA PHE A 15 4.92 12.89 -3.44
C PHE A 15 4.23 13.29 -2.15
N SER A 16 4.13 12.38 -1.18
CA SER A 16 3.57 12.71 0.14
C SER A 16 4.43 13.70 0.89
N THR A 17 5.75 13.57 0.79
CA THR A 17 6.71 14.50 1.40
C THR A 17 6.63 15.87 0.74
N LEU A 18 6.59 15.94 -0.60
CA LEU A 18 6.43 17.19 -1.34
C LEU A 18 5.13 17.91 -0.94
N ASN A 19 4.03 17.17 -0.85
CA ASN A 19 2.75 17.75 -0.40
C ASN A 19 2.82 18.25 1.03
N GLY A 20 3.53 17.55 1.92
CA GLY A 20 3.78 17.99 3.30
C GLY A 20 4.58 19.30 3.41
N TYR A 21 5.47 19.57 2.43
CA TYR A 21 6.19 20.84 2.30
C TYR A 21 5.36 21.96 1.60
N GLY A 22 4.09 21.70 1.30
CA GLY A 22 3.20 22.67 0.66
C GLY A 22 3.34 22.76 -0.87
N HIS A 23 4.11 21.88 -1.50
CA HIS A 23 4.18 21.82 -2.96
C HIS A 23 2.87 21.29 -3.55
N LYS A 24 2.34 21.98 -4.55
CA LYS A 24 1.12 21.57 -5.26
C LYS A 24 1.48 20.57 -6.35
N ILE A 25 0.75 19.46 -6.39
CA ILE A 25 0.88 18.43 -7.42
C ILE A 25 -0.28 18.60 -8.39
N TYR A 26 0.03 18.76 -9.67
CA TYR A 26 -0.98 18.94 -10.71
C TYR A 26 -1.10 17.69 -11.57
N TRP A 27 -2.32 17.31 -11.85
CA TRP A 27 -2.61 16.24 -12.81
C TRP A 27 -2.76 16.82 -14.22
N SER A 28 -2.02 16.28 -15.18
CA SER A 28 -2.15 16.66 -16.60
C SER A 28 -2.88 15.56 -17.37
N LYS A 29 -3.98 15.91 -18.04
CA LYS A 29 -4.74 15.00 -18.91
C LYS A 29 -4.04 14.74 -20.24
N ASN A 30 -3.10 15.60 -20.64
CA ASN A 30 -2.44 15.57 -21.96
C ASN A 30 -1.17 14.70 -21.97
N ILE A 31 -0.69 14.30 -20.80
CA ILE A 31 0.49 13.44 -20.67
C ILE A 31 0.05 11.99 -20.62
N LYS A 32 0.47 11.20 -21.62
CA LYS A 32 0.26 9.75 -21.66
C LYS A 32 1.58 9.04 -21.40
N VAL A 33 1.61 8.15 -20.43
CA VAL A 33 2.76 7.31 -20.14
C VAL A 33 2.39 5.86 -20.46
N PHE A 34 3.23 5.18 -21.25
CA PHE A 34 3.07 3.76 -21.56
C PHE A 34 4.03 2.96 -20.70
N GLU A 35 3.51 2.01 -19.94
CA GLU A 35 4.31 1.09 -19.13
C GLU A 35 4.23 -0.32 -19.73
N THR A 36 5.39 -0.95 -19.98
CA THR A 36 5.44 -2.34 -20.38
C THR A 36 5.37 -3.23 -19.14
N ILE A 37 4.28 -3.97 -18.99
CA ILE A 37 4.10 -4.90 -17.88
C ILE A 37 4.70 -6.25 -18.27
N HIS A 38 5.82 -6.60 -17.66
CA HIS A 38 6.46 -7.91 -17.86
C HIS A 38 5.56 -9.06 -17.41
N ARG A 39 5.63 -10.22 -18.10
CA ARG A 39 4.79 -11.41 -17.83
C ARG A 39 4.82 -11.88 -16.38
N HIS A 40 5.97 -11.80 -15.70
CA HIS A 40 6.10 -12.19 -14.30
C HIS A 40 5.27 -11.30 -13.34
N ARG A 41 4.86 -10.08 -13.77
CA ARG A 41 3.99 -9.18 -13.00
C ARG A 41 2.50 -9.39 -13.26
N GLN A 42 2.14 -10.31 -14.16
CA GLN A 42 0.76 -10.57 -14.58
C GLN A 42 0.13 -11.78 -13.86
N ASN A 43 0.74 -12.28 -12.78
CA ASN A 43 0.22 -13.41 -12.01
C ASN A 43 -0.36 -12.98 -10.65
N LEU A 44 -1.28 -13.79 -10.11
CA LEU A 44 -1.94 -13.53 -8.83
C LEU A 44 -0.95 -13.47 -7.66
N GLY A 45 0.07 -14.32 -7.65
CA GLY A 45 1.08 -14.33 -6.59
C GLY A 45 1.84 -12.99 -6.51
N TRP A 46 2.19 -12.41 -7.66
CA TRP A 46 2.80 -11.10 -7.71
C TRP A 46 1.85 -10.00 -7.22
N LEU A 47 0.56 -10.05 -7.62
CA LEU A 47 -0.45 -9.10 -7.18
C LEU A 47 -0.63 -9.13 -5.65
N ILE A 48 -0.76 -10.32 -5.06
CA ILE A 48 -0.89 -10.51 -3.61
C ILE A 48 0.33 -9.94 -2.88
N THR A 49 1.53 -10.33 -3.34
CA THR A 49 2.79 -9.87 -2.75
C THR A 49 2.94 -8.34 -2.84
N ARG A 50 2.64 -7.76 -4.00
CA ARG A 50 2.65 -6.30 -4.21
C ARG A 50 1.66 -5.61 -3.28
N SER A 51 0.43 -6.12 -3.21
CA SER A 51 -0.63 -5.53 -2.39
C SER A 51 -0.31 -5.60 -0.89
N PHE A 52 0.27 -6.71 -0.44
CA PHE A 52 0.78 -6.85 0.92
C PHE A 52 1.87 -5.81 1.23
N ARG A 53 2.88 -5.68 0.35
CA ARG A 53 3.95 -4.68 0.51
C ARG A 53 3.42 -3.25 0.55
N LEU A 54 2.44 -2.93 -0.31
CA LEU A 54 1.76 -1.63 -0.29
C LEU A 54 0.99 -1.40 1.02
N GLY A 55 0.46 -2.44 1.63
CA GLY A 55 -0.15 -2.38 2.97
C GLY A 55 0.87 -2.00 4.05
N VAL A 56 1.99 -2.72 4.11
CA VAL A 56 3.09 -2.45 5.05
C VAL A 56 3.65 -1.04 4.87
N LEU A 57 3.91 -0.66 3.62
CA LEU A 57 4.40 0.67 3.28
C LEU A 57 3.41 1.76 3.66
N GLY A 58 2.12 1.54 3.43
CA GLY A 58 1.07 2.50 3.80
C GLY A 58 1.05 2.78 5.30
N HIS A 59 1.27 1.77 6.15
CA HIS A 59 1.48 1.97 7.58
C HIS A 59 2.69 2.87 7.85
N TYR A 60 3.83 2.59 7.23
CA TYR A 60 5.06 3.38 7.39
C TYR A 60 4.86 4.85 7.00
N ILE A 61 4.20 5.09 5.85
CA ILE A 61 3.90 6.44 5.37
C ILE A 61 3.01 7.20 6.36
N ASP A 62 1.94 6.56 6.84
CA ASP A 62 1.01 7.19 7.79
C ASP A 62 1.74 7.59 9.09
N MET A 63 2.67 6.74 9.59
CA MET A 63 3.49 7.09 10.76
C MET A 63 4.43 8.27 10.53
N ASN A 64 5.01 8.38 9.34
CA ASN A 64 5.94 9.47 9.01
C ASN A 64 5.24 10.80 8.76
N ILE A 65 4.05 10.79 8.14
CA ILE A 65 3.32 12.01 7.80
C ILE A 65 2.58 12.58 9.00
N TYR A 66 1.89 11.73 9.77
CA TYR A 66 0.97 12.20 10.82
C TYR A 66 1.54 12.05 12.24
N GLY A 67 2.75 11.50 12.37
CA GLY A 67 3.32 11.16 13.67
C GLY A 67 2.72 9.89 14.28
N LYS A 68 3.36 9.36 15.33
CA LYS A 68 2.98 8.04 15.87
C LYS A 68 1.51 7.94 16.33
N PRO A 69 0.98 8.80 17.22
CA PRO A 69 -0.39 8.60 17.72
C PRO A 69 -1.43 8.73 16.61
N THR A 70 -1.40 9.81 15.84
CA THR A 70 -2.36 10.08 14.77
C THR A 70 -2.21 9.08 13.62
N GLY A 71 -0.97 8.74 13.25
CA GLY A 71 -0.69 7.74 12.21
C GLY A 71 -1.23 6.36 12.55
N PHE A 72 -1.22 5.93 13.84
CA PHE A 72 -1.86 4.69 14.27
C PHE A 72 -3.37 4.72 14.07
N VAL A 73 -4.03 5.80 14.47
CA VAL A 73 -5.49 5.96 14.28
C VAL A 73 -5.85 5.89 12.80
N ILE A 74 -5.14 6.65 11.96
CA ILE A 74 -5.37 6.67 10.51
C ILE A 74 -5.12 5.29 9.88
N ASN A 75 -4.03 4.63 10.27
CA ASN A 75 -3.75 3.28 9.79
C ASN A 75 -4.87 2.30 10.17
N TYR A 76 -5.38 2.39 11.39
CA TYR A 76 -6.47 1.52 11.88
C TYR A 76 -7.77 1.76 11.10
N LEU A 77 -8.14 3.03 10.88
CA LEU A 77 -9.31 3.39 10.06
C LEU A 77 -9.17 2.86 8.63
N LYS A 78 -7.98 2.95 8.04
CA LYS A 78 -7.70 2.36 6.71
C LYS A 78 -7.73 0.82 6.73
N CYS A 79 -7.34 0.16 7.83
CA CYS A 79 -7.51 -1.28 7.99
C CYS A 79 -8.99 -1.66 7.95
N ILE A 80 -9.84 -0.96 8.71
CA ILE A 80 -11.29 -1.17 8.70
C ILE A 80 -11.85 -0.97 7.29
N TYR A 81 -11.45 0.10 6.60
CA TYR A 81 -11.87 0.37 5.23
C TYR A 81 -11.52 -0.80 4.28
N TYR A 82 -10.28 -1.29 4.30
CA TYR A 82 -9.86 -2.40 3.44
C TYR A 82 -10.57 -3.71 3.80
N PHE A 83 -10.84 -3.95 5.09
CA PHE A 83 -11.59 -5.10 5.56
C PHE A 83 -13.03 -5.07 5.04
N ILE A 84 -13.74 -3.94 5.19
CA ILE A 84 -15.11 -3.78 4.68
C ILE A 84 -15.14 -3.97 3.16
N LYS A 85 -14.19 -3.38 2.43
CA LYS A 85 -14.08 -3.58 0.97
C LYS A 85 -13.87 -5.05 0.62
N ALA A 86 -12.97 -5.76 1.30
CA ALA A 86 -12.77 -7.19 1.07
C ALA A 86 -14.04 -7.97 1.34
N PHE A 87 -14.77 -7.65 2.41
CA PHE A 87 -16.03 -8.30 2.76
C PHE A 87 -17.11 -8.09 1.69
N VAL A 88 -17.27 -6.87 1.18
CA VAL A 88 -18.18 -6.59 0.05
C VAL A 88 -17.84 -7.43 -1.17
N TYR A 89 -16.55 -7.58 -1.48
CA TYR A 89 -16.12 -8.41 -2.63
C TYR A 89 -16.28 -9.91 -2.40
N ILE A 90 -16.37 -10.39 -1.14
CA ILE A 90 -16.76 -11.77 -0.86
C ILE A 90 -18.20 -12.03 -1.33
N LEU A 91 -19.11 -11.11 -1.09
CA LEU A 91 -20.51 -11.22 -1.52
C LEU A 91 -20.67 -11.25 -3.05
N LEU A 92 -19.70 -10.68 -3.76
CA LEU A 92 -19.65 -10.60 -5.23
C LEU A 92 -18.71 -11.64 -5.85
N PHE A 93 -18.33 -12.68 -5.12
CA PHE A 93 -17.26 -13.64 -5.46
C PHE A 93 -17.45 -14.41 -6.77
N PHE A 94 -18.68 -14.50 -7.27
CA PHE A 94 -19.01 -15.26 -8.49
C PHE A 94 -18.35 -14.73 -9.78
N ASN A 95 -17.79 -13.52 -9.77
CA ASN A 95 -17.12 -12.94 -10.93
C ASN A 95 -15.61 -12.87 -10.71
N SER A 96 -14.81 -13.36 -11.67
CA SER A 96 -13.34 -13.40 -11.60
C SER A 96 -12.69 -12.03 -11.35
N LYS A 97 -13.28 -10.95 -11.86
CA LYS A 97 -12.81 -9.57 -11.60
C LYS A 97 -12.90 -9.21 -10.11
N PHE A 98 -13.95 -9.65 -9.44
CA PHE A 98 -14.15 -9.39 -8.01
C PHE A 98 -13.26 -10.25 -7.14
N GLN A 99 -12.91 -11.48 -7.56
CA GLN A 99 -11.94 -12.33 -6.87
C GLN A 99 -10.57 -11.66 -6.80
N THR A 100 -10.11 -11.07 -7.90
CA THR A 100 -8.85 -10.32 -7.94
C THR A 100 -8.87 -9.10 -7.01
N GLN A 101 -9.98 -8.37 -6.97
CA GLN A 101 -10.15 -7.22 -6.07
C GLN A 101 -10.20 -7.66 -4.60
N LEU A 102 -10.90 -8.75 -4.29
CA LEU A 102 -10.93 -9.34 -2.96
C LEU A 102 -9.49 -9.63 -2.46
N LEU A 103 -8.70 -10.34 -3.25
CA LEU A 103 -7.31 -10.66 -2.90
C LEU A 103 -6.46 -9.41 -2.70
N ASN A 104 -6.65 -8.39 -3.54
CA ASN A 104 -5.95 -7.12 -3.43
C ASN A 104 -6.27 -6.40 -2.11
N TYR A 105 -7.56 -6.24 -1.78
CA TYR A 105 -7.98 -5.54 -0.55
C TYR A 105 -7.60 -6.33 0.70
N PHE A 106 -7.79 -7.65 0.70
CA PHE A 106 -7.42 -8.50 1.81
C PHE A 106 -5.91 -8.47 2.08
N SER A 107 -5.10 -8.54 1.03
CA SER A 107 -3.64 -8.47 1.15
C SER A 107 -3.16 -7.11 1.67
N ARG A 108 -3.80 -6.01 1.26
CA ARG A 108 -3.52 -4.67 1.79
C ARG A 108 -3.91 -4.53 3.25
N PHE A 109 -5.09 -5.02 3.62
CA PHE A 109 -5.54 -5.08 5.01
C PHE A 109 -4.51 -5.81 5.88
N TYR A 110 -4.15 -7.04 5.48
CA TYR A 110 -3.19 -7.85 6.21
C TYR A 110 -1.80 -7.19 6.30
N GLY A 111 -1.33 -6.61 5.20
CA GLY A 111 -0.07 -5.87 5.18
C GLY A 111 -0.05 -4.68 6.14
N ARG A 112 -1.14 -3.92 6.26
CA ARG A 112 -1.26 -2.82 7.23
C ARG A 112 -1.32 -3.31 8.68
N LEU A 113 -2.02 -4.41 8.93
CA LEU A 113 -2.15 -5.01 10.26
C LEU A 113 -0.79 -5.50 10.78
N VAL A 114 -0.01 -6.16 9.93
CA VAL A 114 1.30 -6.73 10.26
C VAL A 114 2.43 -5.69 10.15
N GLY A 115 2.19 -4.58 9.44
CA GLY A 115 3.15 -3.52 9.20
C GLY A 115 3.99 -3.09 10.41
N PRO A 116 3.40 -2.83 11.59
CA PRO A 116 4.14 -2.46 12.79
C PRO A 116 5.21 -3.48 13.20
N PHE A 117 4.89 -4.78 13.07
CA PHE A 117 5.77 -5.88 13.47
C PHE A 117 6.89 -6.10 12.44
N VAL A 118 6.56 -6.05 11.16
CA VAL A 118 7.51 -6.22 10.06
C VAL A 118 8.55 -5.10 10.08
N LEU A 119 8.12 -3.86 10.27
CA LEU A 119 9.01 -2.70 10.33
C LEU A 119 9.93 -2.74 11.55
N LYS A 120 9.39 -3.09 12.72
CA LYS A 120 10.17 -3.25 13.95
C LYS A 120 11.26 -4.32 13.78
N LYS A 121 10.96 -5.43 13.12
CA LYS A 121 11.93 -6.49 12.82
C LYS A 121 13.04 -5.99 11.89
N ILE A 122 12.70 -5.20 10.87
CA ILE A 122 13.69 -4.63 9.94
C ILE A 122 14.64 -3.66 10.66
N ASP A 123 14.10 -2.81 11.53
CA ASP A 123 14.91 -1.87 12.32
C ASP A 123 15.81 -2.57 13.34
N PHE A 124 15.37 -3.71 13.90
CA PHE A 124 16.17 -4.53 14.81
C PHE A 124 17.41 -5.15 14.14
N PHE A 125 17.31 -5.61 12.91
CA PHE A 125 18.45 -6.16 12.14
C PHE A 125 19.38 -5.08 11.57
N ARG A 126 19.10 -3.81 11.84
CA ARG A 126 19.85 -2.67 11.31
C ARG A 126 20.79 -2.03 12.34
N LYS A 127 20.67 -2.37 13.61
CA LYS A 127 21.59 -2.00 14.68
C LYS A 127 22.75 -2.95 14.70
#